data_c1eb95458a7bc6e65c7ace86768175b4
#
_entry.id   c1eb95458a7bc6e65c7ace86768175b4
#
_cell.length_a   1.000
_cell.length_b   1.000
_cell.length_c   1.000
_cell.angle_alpha   90.00
_cell.angle_beta   90.00
_cell.angle_gamma   90.00
#
_symmetry.space_group_name_H-M   'P 1'
#
loop_
_entity.id
_entity.type
_entity.pdbx_description
1 polymer ?
#
loop_
_entity_poly.entity_id
_entity_poly.type
_entity_poly.pdbx_seq_one_letter_code
_entity_poly.pdbx_strand_id
1 'polypeptide(L)'
;MTNINLKGDNMKISDAIENVIEETVREICSRPNMPDLPDNIITTDNLGEVVEKLVILHIRTWMLEDAVGVATTDEEIASLKKKIDICFKQKRPAYVQAINSMVDHAIVKSKSLVEDSVKSYEGHE
;
A
#
# COMPACT_ATOMS: atom_id res chain seq x y z
N MET A 1 17.16 -5.80 1.81
CA MET A 1 16.75 -5.86 0.40
C MET A 1 16.94 -7.26 -0.13
N THR A 2 15.88 -7.88 -0.58
CA THR A 2 15.98 -9.24 -1.10
C THR A 2 16.69 -9.20 -2.43
N ASN A 3 17.76 -9.96 -2.55
CA ASN A 3 18.38 -10.19 -3.84
C ASN A 3 17.49 -11.15 -4.63
N ILE A 4 16.60 -10.60 -5.41
CA ILE A 4 15.84 -11.38 -6.35
C ILE A 4 16.78 -11.73 -7.50
N ASN A 5 17.25 -12.97 -7.51
CA ASN A 5 18.11 -13.44 -8.58
C ASN A 5 17.25 -13.80 -9.79
N LEU A 6 17.18 -12.86 -10.75
CA LEU A 6 16.43 -13.07 -11.98
C LEU A 6 17.25 -13.79 -13.06
N LYS A 7 18.55 -14.08 -12.80
CA LYS A 7 19.42 -14.71 -13.79
C LYS A 7 19.29 -16.24 -13.75
N GLY A 8 18.76 -16.79 -14.80
CA GLY A 8 18.74 -18.24 -15.06
C GLY A 8 17.67 -19.00 -14.29
N ASP A 9 16.99 -18.36 -13.38
CA ASP A 9 15.89 -18.95 -12.64
C ASP A 9 14.58 -18.54 -13.28
N ASN A 10 13.73 -19.53 -13.56
CA ASN A 10 12.37 -19.30 -14.03
C ASN A 10 11.51 -18.82 -12.86
N MET A 11 11.92 -17.71 -12.20
CA MET A 11 11.15 -17.13 -11.12
C MET A 11 9.86 -16.55 -11.67
N LYS A 12 8.75 -17.10 -11.23
CA LYS A 12 7.43 -16.59 -11.58
C LYS A 12 7.16 -15.29 -10.82
N ILE A 13 6.31 -14.44 -11.39
CA ILE A 13 5.87 -13.19 -10.73
C ILE A 13 5.28 -13.50 -9.35
N SER A 14 4.53 -14.60 -9.22
CA SER A 14 3.96 -15.03 -7.95
C SER A 14 5.02 -15.27 -6.87
N ASP A 15 6.15 -15.87 -7.23
CA ASP A 15 7.25 -16.12 -6.30
C ASP A 15 7.92 -14.82 -5.86
N ALA A 16 8.11 -13.89 -6.78
CA ALA A 16 8.66 -12.57 -6.47
C ALA A 16 7.75 -11.77 -5.53
N ILE A 17 6.45 -11.80 -5.75
CA ILE A 17 5.47 -11.16 -4.89
C ILE A 17 5.47 -11.80 -3.50
N GLU A 18 5.48 -13.12 -3.43
CA GLU A 18 5.53 -13.86 -2.17
C GLU A 18 6.77 -13.51 -1.36
N ASN A 19 7.94 -13.44 -2.01
CA ASN A 19 9.18 -13.04 -1.35
C ASN A 19 9.11 -11.61 -0.78
N VAL A 20 8.56 -10.68 -1.53
CA VAL A 20 8.37 -9.29 -1.07
C VAL A 20 7.44 -9.25 0.15
N ILE A 21 6.35 -10.00 0.11
CA ILE A 21 5.40 -10.08 1.23
C ILE A 21 6.09 -10.66 2.47
N GLU A 22 6.78 -11.78 2.34
CA GLU A 22 7.49 -12.42 3.45
C GLU A 22 8.52 -11.50 4.10
N GLU A 23 9.31 -10.82 3.28
CA GLU A 23 10.31 -9.88 3.77
C GLU A 23 9.69 -8.68 4.46
N THR A 24 8.63 -8.14 3.89
CA THR A 24 7.89 -7.01 4.47
C THR A 24 7.27 -7.39 5.81
N VAL A 25 6.64 -8.54 5.91
CA VAL A 25 6.07 -9.05 7.16
C VAL A 25 7.16 -9.24 8.22
N ARG A 26 8.29 -9.82 7.82
CA ARG A 26 9.41 -10.03 8.74
C ARG A 26 9.96 -8.71 9.26
N GLU A 27 10.11 -7.72 8.40
CA GLU A 27 10.59 -6.40 8.78
C GLU A 27 9.63 -5.71 9.75
N ILE A 28 8.33 -5.74 9.47
CA ILE A 28 7.31 -5.13 10.32
C ILE A 28 7.26 -5.83 11.68
N CYS A 29 7.30 -7.16 11.71
CA CYS A 29 7.28 -7.92 12.95
C CYS A 29 8.53 -7.73 13.81
N SER A 30 9.65 -7.29 13.22
CA SER A 30 10.90 -7.04 13.95
C SER A 30 10.94 -5.67 14.62
N ARG A 31 10.02 -4.77 14.30
CA ARG A 31 9.97 -3.42 14.89
C ARG A 31 9.63 -3.50 16.37
N PRO A 32 10.45 -2.89 17.24
CA PRO A 32 10.21 -2.99 18.70
C PRO A 32 9.01 -2.19 19.18
N ASN A 33 8.73 -1.07 18.53
CA ASN A 33 7.64 -0.17 18.90
C ASN A 33 6.80 0.15 17.67
N MET A 34 5.56 -0.31 17.67
CA MET A 34 4.62 0.03 16.62
C MET A 34 3.75 1.18 17.09
N PRO A 35 3.71 2.29 16.35
CA PRO A 35 2.79 3.36 16.67
C PRO A 35 1.35 2.91 16.44
N ASP A 36 0.44 3.41 17.25
CA ASP A 36 -0.99 3.23 17.02
C ASP A 36 -1.38 3.90 15.69
N LEU A 37 -2.42 3.37 15.07
CA LEU A 37 -2.96 3.97 13.86
C LEU A 37 -3.41 5.41 14.17
N PRO A 38 -3.00 6.40 13.34
CA PRO A 38 -3.55 7.73 13.48
C PRO A 38 -5.08 7.73 13.33
N ASP A 39 -5.76 8.50 14.17
CA ASP A 39 -7.22 8.58 14.17
C ASP A 39 -7.81 9.10 12.85
N ASN A 40 -6.98 9.76 12.03
CA ASN A 40 -7.41 10.32 10.76
C ASN A 40 -7.32 9.34 9.58
N ILE A 41 -6.95 8.09 9.81
CA ILE A 41 -7.00 7.08 8.75
C ILE A 41 -8.46 6.77 8.45
N ILE A 42 -8.78 6.68 7.16
CA ILE A 42 -10.10 6.30 6.68
C ILE A 42 -10.36 4.85 7.11
N THR A 43 -10.97 4.67 8.27
CA THR A 43 -11.23 3.36 8.85
C THR A 43 -12.46 2.68 8.27
N THR A 44 -13.24 3.39 7.46
CA THR A 44 -14.45 2.89 6.82
C THR A 44 -14.17 1.98 5.63
N ASP A 45 -13.02 2.16 4.98
CA ASP A 45 -12.63 1.36 3.83
C ASP A 45 -11.80 0.16 4.27
N ASN A 46 -12.04 -0.99 3.66
CA ASN A 46 -11.15 -2.14 3.83
C ASN A 46 -9.92 -2.00 2.89
N LEU A 47 -8.91 -2.84 3.11
CA LEU A 47 -7.67 -2.79 2.33
C LEU A 47 -7.92 -2.93 0.83
N GLY A 48 -8.79 -3.85 0.43
CA GLY A 48 -9.13 -4.07 -0.98
C GLY A 48 -9.72 -2.83 -1.63
N GLU A 49 -10.60 -2.13 -0.92
CA GLU A 49 -11.19 -0.89 -1.42
C GLU A 49 -10.16 0.22 -1.62
N VAL A 50 -9.21 0.36 -0.70
CA VAL A 50 -8.15 1.37 -0.82
C VAL A 50 -7.22 1.04 -1.98
N VAL A 51 -6.86 -0.23 -2.16
CA VAL A 51 -6.06 -0.68 -3.30
C VAL A 51 -6.80 -0.41 -4.62
N GLU A 52 -8.09 -0.71 -4.67
CA GLU A 52 -8.93 -0.41 -5.84
C GLU A 52 -8.92 1.09 -6.16
N LYS A 53 -9.08 1.95 -5.16
CA LYS A 53 -9.02 3.40 -5.34
C LYS A 53 -7.67 3.85 -5.87
N LEU A 54 -6.58 3.26 -5.41
CA LEU A 54 -5.24 3.56 -5.91
C LEU A 54 -5.09 3.16 -7.38
N VAL A 55 -5.58 1.99 -7.76
CA VAL A 55 -5.56 1.53 -9.16
C VAL A 55 -6.37 2.49 -10.04
N ILE A 56 -7.58 2.84 -9.62
CA ILE A 56 -8.42 3.79 -10.35
C ILE A 56 -7.73 5.14 -10.49
N LEU A 57 -7.06 5.59 -9.44
CA LEU A 57 -6.31 6.84 -9.46
C LEU A 57 -5.19 6.82 -10.52
N HIS A 58 -4.45 5.71 -10.62
CA HIS A 58 -3.41 5.54 -11.63
C HIS A 58 -3.99 5.55 -13.04
N ILE A 59 -5.12 4.89 -13.27
CA ILE A 59 -5.81 4.90 -14.56
C ILE A 59 -6.25 6.32 -14.91
N ARG A 60 -6.84 7.02 -13.95
CA ARG A 60 -7.28 8.42 -14.14
C ARG A 60 -6.12 9.34 -14.49
N THR A 61 -4.99 9.18 -13.81
CA THR A 61 -3.79 9.97 -14.08
C THR A 61 -3.28 9.73 -15.48
N TRP A 62 -3.24 8.47 -15.92
CA TRP A 62 -2.89 8.12 -17.29
C TRP A 62 -3.81 8.79 -18.31
N MET A 63 -5.13 8.70 -18.09
CA MET A 63 -6.12 9.33 -18.98
C MET A 63 -5.95 10.85 -19.03
N LEU A 64 -5.62 11.48 -17.90
CA LEU A 64 -5.33 12.92 -17.86
C LEU A 64 -4.06 13.28 -18.65
N GLU A 65 -3.02 12.47 -18.55
CA GLU A 65 -1.79 12.67 -19.32
C GLU A 65 -2.04 12.51 -20.83
N ASP A 66 -2.82 11.53 -21.24
CA ASP A 66 -3.24 11.38 -22.64
C ASP A 66 -4.02 12.60 -23.12
N ALA A 67 -4.91 13.13 -22.28
CA ALA A 67 -5.67 14.33 -22.60
C ALA A 67 -4.77 15.56 -22.78
N VAL A 68 -3.71 15.68 -21.98
CA VAL A 68 -2.69 16.74 -22.16
C VAL A 68 -2.03 16.63 -23.53
N GLY A 69 -1.74 15.41 -23.97
CA GLY A 69 -1.09 15.16 -25.27
C GLY A 69 -1.92 15.60 -26.47
N VAL A 70 -3.24 15.66 -26.35
CA VAL A 70 -4.14 16.07 -27.43
C VAL A 70 -4.79 17.44 -27.21
N ALA A 71 -4.51 18.09 -26.09
CA ALA A 71 -5.05 19.42 -25.79
C ALA A 71 -4.49 20.47 -26.74
N THR A 72 -5.34 21.40 -27.14
CA THR A 72 -4.98 22.43 -28.15
C THR A 72 -4.79 23.82 -27.58
N THR A 73 -5.27 24.09 -26.36
CA THR A 73 -5.16 25.40 -25.72
C THR A 73 -4.32 25.33 -24.45
N ASP A 74 -3.61 26.43 -24.16
CA ASP A 74 -2.78 26.52 -22.94
C ASP A 74 -3.65 26.43 -21.67
N GLU A 75 -4.84 26.98 -21.70
CA GLU A 75 -5.78 26.95 -20.58
C GLU A 75 -6.23 25.53 -20.28
N GLU A 76 -6.51 24.76 -21.30
CA GLU A 76 -6.88 23.35 -21.18
C GLU A 76 -5.73 22.51 -20.61
N ILE A 77 -4.52 22.73 -21.13
CA ILE A 77 -3.30 22.07 -20.64
C ILE A 77 -3.07 22.41 -19.17
N ALA A 78 -3.19 23.68 -18.78
CA ALA A 78 -2.99 24.10 -17.40
C ALA A 78 -4.01 23.47 -16.45
N SER A 79 -5.26 23.41 -16.86
CA SER A 79 -6.33 22.77 -16.09
C SER A 79 -6.06 21.27 -15.88
N LEU A 80 -5.66 20.56 -16.93
CA LEU A 80 -5.35 19.13 -16.86
C LEU A 80 -4.12 18.85 -15.99
N LYS A 81 -3.06 19.65 -16.12
CA LYS A 81 -1.87 19.54 -15.28
C LYS A 81 -2.17 19.76 -13.81
N LYS A 82 -3.07 20.68 -13.50
CA LYS A 82 -3.51 20.91 -12.12
C LYS A 82 -4.19 19.68 -11.54
N LYS A 83 -5.04 19.03 -12.32
CA LYS A 83 -5.68 17.77 -11.91
C LYS A 83 -4.67 16.64 -11.70
N ILE A 84 -3.67 16.52 -12.57
CA ILE A 84 -2.60 15.55 -12.45
C ILE A 84 -1.80 15.80 -11.16
N ASP A 85 -1.45 17.04 -10.86
CA ASP A 85 -0.74 17.41 -9.64
C ASP A 85 -1.51 17.01 -8.38
N ILE A 86 -2.80 17.23 -8.36
CA ILE A 86 -3.66 16.80 -7.24
C ILE A 86 -3.59 15.29 -7.06
N CYS A 87 -3.64 14.53 -8.14
CA CYS A 87 -3.54 13.08 -8.10
C CYS A 87 -2.20 12.60 -7.53
N PHE A 88 -1.09 13.18 -7.99
CA PHE A 88 0.25 12.76 -7.57
C PHE A 88 0.66 13.28 -6.20
N LYS A 89 0.35 14.54 -5.89
CA LYS A 89 0.85 15.20 -4.68
C LYS A 89 -0.03 15.02 -3.46
N GLN A 90 -1.33 14.80 -3.67
CA GLN A 90 -2.30 14.70 -2.57
C GLN A 90 -2.92 13.32 -2.47
N LYS A 91 -3.52 12.82 -3.54
CA LYS A 91 -4.31 11.58 -3.48
C LYS A 91 -3.44 10.34 -3.40
N ARG A 92 -2.44 10.22 -4.27
CA ARG A 92 -1.58 9.04 -4.29
C ARG A 92 -0.85 8.81 -2.97
N PRO A 93 -0.16 9.83 -2.39
CA PRO A 93 0.48 9.64 -1.10
C PRO A 93 -0.50 9.25 0.02
N ALA A 94 -1.70 9.82 0.02
CA ALA A 94 -2.71 9.51 1.02
C ALA A 94 -3.14 8.03 0.93
N TYR A 95 -3.40 7.51 -0.26
CA TYR A 95 -3.77 6.11 -0.44
C TYR A 95 -2.62 5.16 -0.11
N VAL A 96 -1.40 5.48 -0.53
CA VAL A 96 -0.22 4.67 -0.22
C VAL A 96 -0.01 4.60 1.29
N GLN A 97 -0.12 5.72 1.99
CA GLN A 97 0.01 5.78 3.44
C GLN A 97 -1.10 4.97 4.12
N ALA A 98 -2.33 5.08 3.64
CA ALA A 98 -3.45 4.31 4.19
C ALA A 98 -3.23 2.80 4.04
N ILE A 99 -2.78 2.34 2.86
CA ILE A 99 -2.47 0.93 2.61
C ILE A 99 -1.39 0.44 3.57
N ASN A 100 -0.28 1.18 3.67
CA ASN A 100 0.83 0.82 4.54
C ASN A 100 0.39 0.72 6.00
N SER A 101 -0.39 1.69 6.47
CA SER A 101 -0.88 1.71 7.84
C SER A 101 -1.85 0.57 8.14
N MET A 102 -2.72 0.25 7.20
CA MET A 102 -3.67 -0.86 7.33
C MET A 102 -2.96 -2.21 7.40
N VAL A 103 -1.94 -2.40 6.56
CA VAL A 103 -1.13 -3.63 6.56
C VAL A 103 -0.34 -3.75 7.86
N ASP A 104 0.33 -2.69 8.28
CA ASP A 104 1.08 -2.65 9.54
C ASP A 104 0.18 -3.01 10.73
N HIS A 105 -0.98 -2.39 10.79
CA HIS A 105 -1.96 -2.63 11.86
C HIS A 105 -2.45 -4.08 11.86
N ALA A 106 -2.78 -4.61 10.71
CA ALA A 106 -3.26 -5.99 10.58
C ALA A 106 -2.19 -7.00 11.05
N ILE A 107 -0.93 -6.79 10.71
CA ILE A 107 0.17 -7.65 11.09
C ILE A 107 0.39 -7.61 12.61
N VAL A 108 0.43 -6.41 13.18
CA VAL A 108 0.63 -6.23 14.62
C VAL A 108 -0.52 -6.82 15.42
N LYS A 109 -1.73 -6.57 15.00
CA LYS A 109 -2.93 -7.13 15.65
C LYS A 109 -2.95 -8.66 15.59
N SER A 110 -2.62 -9.23 14.45
CA SER A 110 -2.55 -10.69 14.30
C SER A 110 -1.47 -11.30 15.19
N LYS A 111 -0.30 -10.66 15.27
CA LYS A 111 0.78 -11.09 16.16
C LYS A 111 0.35 -11.05 17.62
N SER A 112 -0.29 -9.98 18.06
CA SER A 112 -0.78 -9.82 19.42
C SER A 112 -1.83 -10.88 19.77
N LEU A 113 -2.76 -11.16 18.87
CA LEU A 113 -3.77 -12.20 19.07
C LEU A 113 -3.17 -13.60 19.22
N VAL A 114 -2.14 -13.90 18.43
CA VAL A 114 -1.43 -15.18 18.53
C VAL A 114 -0.69 -15.29 19.86
N GLU A 115 -0.01 -14.26 20.30
CA GLU A 115 0.68 -14.21 21.59
C GLU A 115 -0.30 -14.39 22.76
N ASP A 116 -1.42 -13.71 22.73
CA ASP A 116 -2.46 -13.82 23.75
C ASP A 116 -3.06 -15.23 23.78
N SER A 117 -3.29 -15.85 22.64
CA SER A 117 -3.78 -17.22 22.55
C SER A 117 -2.81 -18.22 23.18
N VAL A 118 -1.51 -18.07 22.91
CA VAL A 118 -0.47 -18.91 23.50
C VAL A 118 -0.42 -18.74 25.00
N LYS A 119 -0.50 -17.52 25.50
CA LYS A 119 -0.53 -17.23 26.94
C LYS A 119 -1.76 -17.85 27.62
N SER A 120 -2.92 -17.82 26.97
CA SER A 120 -4.13 -18.44 27.49
C SER A 120 -3.96 -19.95 27.65
N TYR A 121 -3.32 -20.61 26.69
CA TYR A 121 -3.02 -22.03 26.79
C TYR A 121 -2.06 -22.35 27.93
N GLU A 122 -1.02 -21.59 28.10
CA GLU A 122 -0.05 -21.75 29.19
C GLU A 122 -0.70 -21.53 30.56
N GLY A 123 -1.67 -20.65 30.65
CA GLY A 123 -2.39 -20.37 31.90
C GLY A 123 -3.37 -21.44 32.33
N HIS A 124 -3.66 -22.45 31.52
CA HIS A 124 -4.62 -23.53 31.77
C HIS A 124 -3.98 -24.87 32.16
N GLU A 125 -2.68 -24.91 32.26
CA GLU A 125 -1.98 -26.10 32.74
C GLU A 125 -2.19 -26.35 34.25
#